data_0c5449e164daa1cd2a02a658765a136f
#
_entry.id   0c5449e164daa1cd2a02a658765a136f
#
_cell.length_a   1.000
_cell.length_b   1.000
_cell.length_c   1.000
_cell.angle_alpha   90.00
_cell.angle_beta   90.00
_cell.angle_gamma   90.00
#
_symmetry.space_group_name_H-M   'P 1'
#
loop_
_entity.id
_entity.type
_entity.pdbx_description
1 polymer ?
#
loop_
_entity_poly.entity_id
_entity_poly.type
_entity_poly.pdbx_seq_one_letter_code
_entity_poly.pdbx_strand_id
1 'polypeptide(L)'
;LILLTPAHFDHTGALRELHAQYPDVPIYVSAQDTDETLNMSHGNLVYTDTFLDGDEISLPPLQFHAISTPGHTKGSSCFVCGNTIFSGDTLFEGCCGRTDLPGGSEKQMMASLKRLAELPGDYQVLPGHGPSSTLERERQTNFYMREAMR
;
A
#
# COMPACT_ATOMS: atom_id res chain seq x y z
N LEU A 1 -1.79 -7.39 -14.57
CA LEU A 1 -1.23 -6.30 -13.78
C LEU A 1 -1.08 -6.73 -12.33
N ILE A 2 0.09 -6.55 -11.76
CA ILE A 2 0.38 -6.74 -10.34
C ILE A 2 0.84 -5.40 -9.78
N LEU A 3 0.20 -4.94 -8.71
CA LEU A 3 0.55 -3.72 -7.98
C LEU A 3 0.98 -4.11 -6.56
N LEU A 4 2.21 -3.76 -6.19
CA LEU A 4 2.74 -4.04 -4.85
C LEU A 4 2.47 -2.85 -3.93
N THR A 5 1.79 -3.10 -2.81
CA THR A 5 1.50 -2.09 -1.79
C THR A 5 2.67 -1.88 -0.83
N PRO A 6 3.30 -2.92 -0.22
CA PRO A 6 4.71 -2.94 0.21
C PRO A 6 5.48 -4.02 -0.55
N ALA A 7 6.81 -4.04 -0.40
CA ALA A 7 7.67 -5.05 -1.00
C ALA A 7 8.11 -6.16 -0.02
N HIS A 8 7.48 -6.29 1.14
CA HIS A 8 7.79 -7.33 2.12
C HIS A 8 7.52 -8.74 1.58
N PHE A 9 8.19 -9.75 2.16
CA PHE A 9 8.18 -11.14 1.68
C PHE A 9 6.77 -11.76 1.62
N ASP A 10 5.88 -11.42 2.54
CA ASP A 10 4.50 -11.92 2.58
C ASP A 10 3.61 -11.32 1.47
N HIS A 11 4.05 -10.23 0.83
CA HIS A 11 3.40 -9.65 -0.35
C HIS A 11 4.10 -10.03 -1.66
N THR A 12 5.32 -10.55 -1.61
CA THR A 12 6.17 -10.81 -2.80
C THR A 12 6.51 -12.27 -3.02
N GLY A 13 6.13 -13.16 -2.11
CA GLY A 13 6.57 -14.56 -2.10
C GLY A 13 6.27 -15.36 -3.37
N ALA A 14 5.19 -15.04 -4.09
CA ALA A 14 4.79 -15.71 -5.32
C ALA A 14 5.24 -15.00 -6.61
N LEU A 15 5.92 -13.86 -6.53
CA LEU A 15 6.23 -13.03 -7.72
C LEU A 15 7.09 -13.75 -8.75
N ARG A 16 8.10 -14.52 -8.31
CA ARG A 16 8.98 -15.25 -9.22
C ARG A 16 8.22 -16.29 -10.04
N GLU A 17 7.34 -17.03 -9.38
CA GLU A 17 6.52 -18.06 -10.04
C GLU A 17 5.50 -17.42 -10.98
N LEU A 18 4.83 -16.36 -10.53
CA LEU A 18 3.87 -15.62 -11.36
C LEU A 18 4.55 -15.01 -12.58
N HIS A 19 5.71 -14.40 -12.42
CA HIS A 19 6.45 -13.81 -13.53
C HIS A 19 6.94 -14.88 -14.53
N ALA A 20 7.39 -16.03 -14.03
CA ALA A 20 7.80 -17.14 -14.89
C ALA A 20 6.61 -17.70 -15.70
N GLN A 21 5.43 -17.76 -15.10
CA GLN A 21 4.21 -18.25 -15.76
C GLN A 21 3.58 -17.21 -16.69
N TYR A 22 3.67 -15.93 -16.32
CA TYR A 22 3.05 -14.81 -17.06
C TYR A 22 4.08 -13.70 -17.29
N PRO A 23 5.07 -13.91 -18.18
CA PRO A 23 6.21 -12.99 -18.33
C PRO A 23 5.81 -11.61 -18.88
N ASP A 24 4.67 -11.51 -19.57
CA ASP A 24 4.18 -10.26 -20.14
C ASP A 24 3.30 -9.44 -19.18
N VAL A 25 3.01 -9.97 -17.98
CA VAL A 25 2.21 -9.25 -16.99
C VAL A 25 3.10 -8.22 -16.28
N PRO A 26 2.79 -6.92 -16.35
CA PRO A 26 3.57 -5.90 -15.67
C PRO A 26 3.42 -6.00 -14.15
N ILE A 27 4.54 -5.82 -13.45
CA ILE A 27 4.65 -5.82 -12.00
C ILE A 27 5.22 -4.47 -11.57
N TYR A 28 4.41 -3.70 -10.84
CA TYR A 28 4.75 -2.37 -10.37
C TYR A 28 5.12 -2.39 -8.89
N VAL A 29 6.24 -1.77 -8.57
CA VAL A 29 6.68 -1.52 -7.19
C VAL A 29 6.95 -0.04 -6.99
N SER A 30 6.72 0.48 -5.79
CA SER A 30 7.15 1.84 -5.45
C SER A 30 8.67 1.99 -5.66
N ALA A 31 9.09 3.08 -6.30
CA ALA A 31 10.51 3.39 -6.46
C ALA A 31 11.25 3.48 -5.11
N GLN A 32 10.53 3.74 -4.01
CA GLN A 32 11.09 3.80 -2.65
C GLN A 32 11.26 2.43 -1.98
N ASP A 33 10.70 1.36 -2.55
CA ASP A 33 10.79 -0.02 -2.01
C ASP A 33 11.70 -0.93 -2.84
N THR A 34 12.49 -0.38 -3.76
CA THR A 34 13.42 -1.15 -4.59
C THR A 34 14.73 -1.51 -3.88
N ASP A 35 15.02 -0.89 -2.73
CA ASP A 35 16.23 -1.18 -1.94
C ASP A 35 16.07 -2.50 -1.18
N GLU A 36 16.69 -3.56 -1.68
CA GLU A 36 16.63 -4.91 -1.12
C GLU A 36 17.23 -5.01 0.30
N THR A 37 18.02 -4.04 0.72
CA THR A 37 18.57 -4.00 2.09
C THR A 37 17.53 -3.57 3.13
N LEU A 38 16.46 -2.93 2.68
CA LEU A 38 15.39 -2.38 3.53
C LEU A 38 14.02 -3.01 3.31
N ASN A 39 13.75 -3.54 2.11
CA ASN A 39 12.39 -3.94 1.75
C ASN A 39 11.95 -5.30 2.30
N MET A 40 12.86 -6.06 2.92
CA MET A 40 12.58 -7.39 3.49
C MET A 40 11.86 -8.36 2.54
N SER A 41 12.09 -8.25 1.24
CA SER A 41 11.54 -9.18 0.24
C SER A 41 12.23 -10.55 0.28
N HIS A 42 13.35 -10.66 1.00
CA HIS A 42 14.20 -11.87 1.06
C HIS A 42 14.62 -12.36 -0.34
N GLY A 43 14.92 -11.42 -1.25
CA GLY A 43 15.30 -11.71 -2.62
C GLY A 43 14.15 -12.15 -3.54
N ASN A 44 12.91 -12.08 -3.09
CA ASN A 44 11.73 -12.45 -3.87
C ASN A 44 11.14 -11.30 -4.71
N LEU A 45 11.68 -10.08 -4.55
CA LEU A 45 11.20 -8.95 -5.33
C LEU A 45 11.56 -9.13 -6.80
N VAL A 46 10.53 -9.18 -7.64
CA VAL A 46 10.60 -9.13 -9.10
C VAL A 46 9.66 -8.02 -9.53
N TYR A 47 10.12 -7.13 -10.39
CA TYR A 47 9.28 -6.06 -10.93
C TYR A 47 9.72 -5.69 -12.35
N THR A 48 8.79 -5.17 -13.12
CA THR A 48 9.03 -4.67 -14.49
C THR A 48 9.04 -3.15 -14.53
N ASP A 49 8.30 -2.51 -13.64
CA ASP A 49 8.06 -1.07 -13.61
C ASP A 49 8.10 -0.55 -12.18
N THR A 50 8.36 0.74 -12.05
CA THR A 50 8.25 1.46 -10.78
C THR A 50 7.17 2.54 -10.90
N PHE A 51 6.62 2.97 -9.76
CA PHE A 51 5.71 4.10 -9.68
C PHE A 51 6.12 5.08 -8.57
N LEU A 52 5.61 6.28 -8.68
CA LEU A 52 5.75 7.37 -7.71
C LEU A 52 4.38 7.79 -7.18
N ASP A 53 4.40 8.62 -6.14
CA ASP A 53 3.19 9.23 -5.61
C ASP A 53 2.44 10.02 -6.69
N GLY A 54 1.14 9.81 -6.78
CA GLY A 54 0.28 10.47 -7.75
C GLY A 54 0.21 9.83 -9.13
N ASP A 55 0.98 8.78 -9.39
CA ASP A 55 0.93 8.09 -10.69
C ASP A 55 -0.43 7.42 -10.90
N GLU A 56 -0.86 7.46 -12.16
CA GLU A 56 -2.04 6.76 -12.65
C GLU A 56 -1.62 5.51 -13.44
N ILE A 57 -2.08 4.35 -13.01
CA ILE A 57 -1.79 3.07 -13.65
C ILE A 57 -3.08 2.52 -14.25
N SER A 58 -3.08 2.33 -15.57
CA SER A 58 -4.28 1.90 -16.31
C SER A 58 -4.27 0.41 -16.59
N LEU A 59 -5.39 -0.22 -16.32
CA LEU A 59 -5.77 -1.54 -16.81
C LEU A 59 -7.23 -1.44 -17.31
N PRO A 60 -7.46 -0.96 -18.53
CA PRO A 60 -8.82 -0.66 -18.98
C PRO A 60 -9.82 -1.80 -18.77
N PRO A 61 -11.03 -1.52 -18.25
CA PRO A 61 -11.58 -0.19 -17.96
C PRO A 61 -11.17 0.40 -16.58
N LEU A 62 -10.26 -0.25 -15.84
CA LEU A 62 -9.84 0.18 -14.51
C LEU A 62 -8.71 1.20 -14.59
N GLN A 63 -8.73 2.15 -13.64
CA GLN A 63 -7.69 3.15 -13.43
C GLN A 63 -7.32 3.14 -11.95
N PHE A 64 -6.03 3.01 -11.65
CA PHE A 64 -5.50 2.99 -10.28
C PHE A 64 -4.69 4.25 -10.02
N HIS A 65 -5.08 4.99 -9.01
CA HIS A 65 -4.33 6.16 -8.54
C HIS A 65 -3.43 5.75 -7.37
N ALA A 66 -2.13 5.94 -7.52
CA ALA A 66 -1.15 5.61 -6.49
C ALA A 66 -1.04 6.74 -5.46
N ILE A 67 -1.20 6.40 -4.19
CA ILE A 67 -1.01 7.30 -3.06
C ILE A 67 0.13 6.75 -2.20
N SER A 68 1.24 7.47 -2.12
CA SER A 68 2.34 7.11 -1.23
C SER A 68 1.91 7.26 0.23
N THR A 69 2.05 6.18 0.99
CA THR A 69 1.69 6.10 2.41
C THR A 69 2.82 5.48 3.22
N PRO A 70 4.01 6.12 3.28
CA PRO A 70 5.15 5.57 4.00
C PRO A 70 4.87 5.45 5.49
N GLY A 71 5.56 4.52 6.13
CA GLY A 71 5.43 4.26 7.57
C GLY A 71 5.61 2.80 7.92
N HIS A 72 4.97 1.87 7.22
CA HIS A 72 5.25 0.44 7.33
C HIS A 72 6.54 0.10 6.56
N THR A 73 6.65 0.56 5.31
CA THR A 73 7.90 0.66 4.56
C THR A 73 8.08 2.08 4.02
N LYS A 74 9.25 2.39 3.46
CA LYS A 74 9.47 3.68 2.78
C LYS A 74 8.60 3.83 1.54
N GLY A 75 8.34 2.73 0.84
CA GLY A 75 7.57 2.70 -0.39
C GLY A 75 6.14 2.21 -0.23
N SER A 76 5.66 1.99 1.01
CA SER A 76 4.26 1.66 1.25
C SER A 76 3.33 2.61 0.53
N SER A 77 2.35 2.06 -0.17
CA SER A 77 1.44 2.82 -1.02
C SER A 77 0.05 2.22 -0.98
N CYS A 78 -0.95 3.07 -1.12
CA CYS A 78 -2.33 2.68 -1.34
C CYS A 78 -2.69 2.92 -2.81
N PHE A 79 -3.61 2.13 -3.35
CA PHE A 79 -4.17 2.34 -4.68
C PHE A 79 -5.67 2.61 -4.58
N VAL A 80 -6.09 3.70 -5.20
CA VAL A 80 -7.51 4.04 -5.32
C VAL A 80 -8.01 3.65 -6.69
N CYS A 81 -9.08 2.86 -6.74
CA CYS A 81 -9.79 2.51 -7.96
C CYS A 81 -11.29 2.68 -7.73
N GLY A 82 -11.90 3.67 -8.38
CA GLY A 82 -13.28 4.03 -8.15
C GLY A 82 -13.53 4.42 -6.68
N ASN A 83 -14.39 3.70 -5.99
CA ASN A 83 -14.72 3.90 -4.58
C ASN A 83 -13.98 2.92 -3.63
N THR A 84 -12.90 2.31 -4.08
CA THR A 84 -12.15 1.30 -3.33
C THR A 84 -10.72 1.76 -3.12
N ILE A 85 -10.20 1.58 -1.90
CA ILE A 85 -8.80 1.76 -1.53
C ILE A 85 -8.20 0.39 -1.22
N PHE A 86 -7.18 0.00 -1.95
CA PHE A 86 -6.29 -1.11 -1.60
C PHE A 86 -5.20 -0.55 -0.70
N SER A 87 -5.32 -0.76 0.61
CA SER A 87 -4.51 -0.03 1.58
C SER A 87 -3.21 -0.74 1.99
N GLY A 88 -2.97 -1.95 1.48
CA GLY A 88 -1.78 -2.72 1.87
C GLY A 88 -1.64 -2.80 3.39
N ASP A 89 -0.44 -2.51 3.87
CA ASP A 89 -0.13 -2.51 5.30
C ASP A 89 -0.08 -1.08 5.89
N THR A 90 -0.90 -0.19 5.37
CA THR A 90 -1.07 1.16 5.92
C THR A 90 -2.28 1.23 6.86
N LEU A 91 -3.47 0.96 6.36
CA LEU A 91 -4.72 1.07 7.11
C LEU A 91 -5.42 -0.28 7.20
N PHE A 92 -5.69 -0.73 8.42
CA PHE A 92 -6.46 -1.93 8.75
C PHE A 92 -7.76 -1.55 9.46
N GLU A 93 -8.69 -2.51 9.55
CA GLU A 93 -9.87 -2.32 10.41
C GLU A 93 -9.43 -2.07 11.87
N GLY A 94 -9.68 -0.87 12.37
CA GLY A 94 -9.37 -0.46 13.74
C GLY A 94 -7.87 -0.34 14.07
N CYS A 95 -6.97 -0.50 13.10
CA CYS A 95 -5.53 -0.52 13.32
C CYS A 95 -4.75 0.09 12.13
N CYS A 96 -3.44 0.04 12.21
CA CYS A 96 -2.52 0.37 11.11
C CYS A 96 -1.35 -0.61 11.08
N GLY A 97 -0.58 -0.59 9.99
CA GLY A 97 0.62 -1.41 9.86
C GLY A 97 1.68 -1.08 10.91
N ARG A 98 2.48 -2.08 11.28
CA ARG A 98 3.61 -1.89 12.20
C ARG A 98 4.69 -1.00 11.57
N THR A 99 5.41 -0.30 12.41
CA THR A 99 6.40 0.71 11.99
C THR A 99 7.82 0.45 12.51
N ASP A 100 8.04 -0.71 13.12
CA ASP A 100 9.27 -1.09 13.83
C ASP A 100 10.21 -1.97 13.01
N LEU A 101 9.90 -2.22 11.74
CA LEU A 101 10.77 -2.95 10.81
C LEU A 101 11.70 -1.98 10.05
N PRO A 102 12.78 -2.49 9.39
CA PRO A 102 13.66 -1.66 8.59
C PRO A 102 12.91 -0.79 7.59
N GLY A 103 13.22 0.51 7.57
CA GLY A 103 12.50 1.49 6.74
C GLY A 103 11.16 1.98 7.32
N GLY A 104 10.71 1.42 8.45
CA GLY A 104 9.50 1.85 9.15
C GLY A 104 9.65 3.17 9.88
N SER A 105 8.53 3.90 10.06
CA SER A 105 8.48 5.18 10.75
C SER A 105 7.08 5.48 11.26
N GLU A 106 6.92 5.57 12.57
CA GLU A 106 5.66 5.94 13.20
C GLU A 106 5.19 7.34 12.75
N LYS A 107 6.13 8.31 12.72
CA LYS A 107 5.83 9.67 12.26
C LYS A 107 5.27 9.70 10.85
N GLN A 108 5.87 8.92 9.94
CA GLN A 108 5.38 8.83 8.56
C GLN A 108 4.04 8.11 8.49
N MET A 109 3.84 7.04 9.29
CA MET A 109 2.56 6.33 9.35
C MET A 109 1.43 7.29 9.77
N MET A 110 1.64 8.12 10.80
CA MET A 110 0.64 9.09 11.23
C MET A 110 0.33 10.11 10.12
N ALA A 111 1.33 10.62 9.42
CA ALA A 111 1.12 11.51 8.28
C ALA A 111 0.35 10.81 7.14
N SER A 112 0.64 9.55 6.89
CA SER A 112 -0.05 8.74 5.87
C SER A 112 -1.51 8.48 6.22
N LEU A 113 -1.81 8.15 7.49
CA LEU A 113 -3.19 7.98 7.97
C LEU A 113 -3.99 9.28 7.88
N LYS A 114 -3.37 10.41 8.23
CA LYS A 114 -3.98 11.73 8.06
C LYS A 114 -4.31 12.01 6.60
N ARG A 115 -3.38 11.75 5.71
CA ARG A 115 -3.58 11.92 4.25
C ARG A 115 -4.76 11.10 3.74
N LEU A 116 -4.88 9.83 4.17
CA LEU A 116 -6.02 8.99 3.81
C LEU A 116 -7.34 9.52 4.40
N ALA A 117 -7.31 9.97 5.66
CA ALA A 117 -8.50 10.54 6.31
C ALA A 117 -9.02 11.81 5.63
N GLU A 118 -8.15 12.57 4.98
CA GLU A 118 -8.49 13.81 4.25
C GLU A 118 -9.02 13.58 2.83
N LEU A 119 -9.05 12.34 2.34
CA LEU A 119 -9.63 12.02 1.03
C LEU A 119 -11.13 12.38 1.02
N PRO A 120 -11.64 12.99 -0.05
CA PRO A 120 -13.04 13.37 -0.13
C PRO A 120 -13.94 12.14 -0.32
N GLY A 121 -15.06 12.10 0.41
CA GLY A 121 -16.06 11.03 0.30
C GLY A 121 -15.72 9.79 1.12
N ASP A 122 -16.39 8.70 0.82
CA ASP A 122 -16.18 7.40 1.46
C ASP A 122 -15.65 6.38 0.46
N TYR A 123 -14.91 5.40 0.98
CA TYR A 123 -14.28 4.34 0.20
C TYR A 123 -14.41 3.02 0.96
N GLN A 124 -14.59 1.94 0.21
CA GLN A 124 -14.32 0.61 0.73
C GLN A 124 -12.81 0.46 0.92
N VAL A 125 -12.39 -0.04 2.07
CA VAL A 125 -10.98 -0.28 2.39
C VAL A 125 -10.70 -1.77 2.35
N LEU A 126 -9.78 -2.17 1.47
CA LEU A 126 -9.31 -3.55 1.32
C LEU A 126 -7.83 -3.60 1.75
N PRO A 127 -7.55 -4.10 2.97
CA PRO A 127 -6.19 -4.12 3.51
C PRO A 127 -5.39 -5.33 3.04
N GLY A 128 -4.07 -5.29 3.30
CA GLY A 128 -3.18 -6.43 3.10
C GLY A 128 -3.46 -7.57 4.07
N HIS A 129 -3.89 -7.26 5.29
CA HIS A 129 -4.25 -8.21 6.34
C HIS A 129 -5.55 -7.82 7.04
N GLY A 130 -6.29 -8.83 7.47
CA GLY A 130 -7.54 -8.63 8.21
C GLY A 130 -8.75 -8.34 7.31
N PRO A 131 -9.90 -8.00 7.92
CA PRO A 131 -11.14 -7.80 7.21
C PRO A 131 -11.19 -6.45 6.49
N SER A 132 -12.11 -6.34 5.53
CA SER A 132 -12.43 -5.07 4.87
C SER A 132 -13.15 -4.12 5.82
N SER A 133 -13.04 -2.81 5.53
CA SER A 133 -13.70 -1.74 6.29
C SER A 133 -14.18 -0.65 5.34
N THR A 134 -14.58 0.49 5.88
CA THR A 134 -14.82 1.72 5.12
C THR A 134 -14.01 2.87 5.70
N LEU A 135 -13.61 3.80 4.85
CA LEU A 135 -12.81 4.94 5.30
C LEU A 135 -13.56 5.80 6.33
N GLU A 136 -14.88 5.96 6.15
CA GLU A 136 -15.71 6.70 7.09
C GLU A 136 -15.75 6.03 8.47
N ARG A 137 -15.87 4.69 8.52
CA ARG A 137 -15.80 3.95 9.77
C ARG A 137 -14.45 4.14 10.45
N GLU A 138 -13.35 4.06 9.70
CA GLU A 138 -12.01 4.22 10.25
C GLU A 138 -11.78 5.65 10.77
N ARG A 139 -12.27 6.68 10.10
CA ARG A 139 -12.24 8.07 10.60
C ARG A 139 -12.92 8.20 11.96
N GLN A 140 -14.01 7.45 12.18
CA GLN A 140 -14.81 7.54 13.40
C GLN A 140 -14.30 6.66 14.54
N THR A 141 -13.76 5.48 14.22
CA THR A 141 -13.51 4.44 15.23
C THR A 141 -12.04 4.00 15.37
N ASN A 142 -11.22 4.19 14.34
CA ASN A 142 -9.81 3.79 14.38
C ASN A 142 -9.01 4.74 15.26
N PHE A 143 -8.44 4.23 16.34
CA PHE A 143 -7.65 5.03 17.28
C PHE A 143 -6.50 5.78 16.59
N TYR A 144 -5.71 5.09 15.77
CA TYR A 144 -4.52 5.67 15.11
C TYR A 144 -4.91 6.75 14.10
N MET A 145 -5.94 6.51 13.30
CA MET A 145 -6.42 7.51 12.34
C MET A 145 -6.97 8.73 13.04
N ARG A 146 -7.71 8.56 14.14
CA ARG A 146 -8.21 9.67 14.95
C ARG A 146 -7.09 10.49 15.58
N GLU A 147 -6.05 9.83 16.10
CA GLU A 147 -4.86 10.54 16.60
C GLU A 147 -4.15 11.30 15.50
N ALA A 148 -4.05 10.72 14.29
CA ALA A 148 -3.42 11.36 13.13
C ALA A 148 -4.16 12.63 12.67
N MET A 149 -5.48 12.70 12.88
CA MET A 149 -6.32 13.86 12.52
C MET A 149 -6.27 15.00 13.54
N ARG A 150 -5.75 14.78 14.76
CA ARG A 150 -5.60 15.82 15.78
C ARG A 150 -4.44 16.77 15.46
#